data_cb642e76ca33854a4d0affe7786d5343
#
_entry.id   cb642e76ca33854a4d0affe7786d5343
#
_cell.length_a   1.000
_cell.length_b   1.000
_cell.length_c   1.000
_cell.angle_alpha   90.00
_cell.angle_beta   90.00
_cell.angle_gamma   90.00
#
_symmetry.space_group_name_H-M   'P 1'
#
loop_
_entity.id
_entity.type
_entity.pdbx_description
1 polymer ?
#
loop_
_entity_poly.entity_id
_entity_poly.type
_entity_poly.pdbx_seq_one_letter_code
_entity_poly.pdbx_strand_id
1 'polypeptide(L)'
;DFLINIRFDHTFLNKTAISFIEIDLIKNLRVNTVVTGFDFVFGNKKMGNVKYINDYVKKTKAFNFIVVPEVRNSDNVEISSSNIRALLKKGDLDQANDLLTRKWSITGNIQKGEKKARQIGFRTANIKTNKFCQIRRGVYSVILKIPKKFGEKKLFGIANFGIKPTFNKTNPLLEVHIFNFENDIYHERIKVTFYKFIREEKKFESVEKLKDQIIKDINQVKNDKLFKNNQSS
;
A
#
# COMPACT_ATOMS: atom_id res chain seq x y z
N ASP A 1 -21.16 -4.60 11.91
CA ASP A 1 -20.54 -3.48 11.17
C ASP A 1 -20.88 -3.59 9.70
N PHE A 2 -21.13 -2.44 9.04
CA PHE A 2 -21.48 -2.38 7.62
C PHE A 2 -20.51 -1.44 6.90
N LEU A 3 -20.15 -1.78 5.66
CA LEU A 3 -19.42 -0.92 4.73
C LEU A 3 -20.36 -0.50 3.61
N ILE A 4 -20.63 0.79 3.49
CA ILE A 4 -21.41 1.37 2.39
C ILE A 4 -20.41 1.89 1.35
N ASN A 5 -20.37 1.23 0.19
CA ASN A 5 -19.53 1.65 -0.93
C ASN A 5 -20.38 2.33 -1.99
N ILE A 6 -20.27 3.65 -2.10
CA ILE A 6 -21.03 4.46 -3.05
C ILE A 6 -20.18 4.69 -4.30
N ARG A 7 -20.78 4.45 -5.48
CA ARG A 7 -20.15 4.80 -6.74
C ARG A 7 -20.08 6.32 -6.89
N PHE A 8 -18.89 6.85 -7.07
CA PHE A 8 -18.64 8.28 -7.22
C PHE A 8 -18.79 8.68 -8.68
N ASP A 9 -20.06 8.77 -9.14
CA ASP A 9 -20.43 9.17 -10.50
C ASP A 9 -20.83 10.65 -10.58
N HIS A 10 -21.19 11.11 -11.77
CA HIS A 10 -21.60 12.51 -11.99
C HIS A 10 -22.79 12.93 -11.14
N THR A 11 -23.74 12.03 -10.87
CA THR A 11 -24.90 12.32 -10.02
C THR A 11 -24.46 12.59 -8.59
N PHE A 12 -23.59 11.73 -8.04
CA PHE A 12 -23.08 11.90 -6.70
C PHE A 12 -22.13 13.10 -6.57
N LEU A 13 -21.30 13.36 -7.58
CA LEU A 13 -20.41 14.54 -7.66
C LEU A 13 -21.16 15.86 -7.60
N ASN A 14 -22.34 15.93 -8.20
CA ASN A 14 -23.17 17.16 -8.27
C ASN A 14 -24.10 17.32 -7.07
N LYS A 15 -24.11 16.38 -6.13
CA LYS A 15 -24.96 16.46 -4.94
C LYS A 15 -24.52 17.60 -4.04
N THR A 16 -25.45 18.47 -3.67
CA THR A 16 -25.16 19.59 -2.76
C THR A 16 -24.86 19.10 -1.36
N ALA A 17 -24.15 19.90 -0.56
CA ALA A 17 -23.84 19.57 0.81
C ALA A 17 -25.12 19.34 1.64
N ILE A 18 -26.13 20.18 1.47
CA ILE A 18 -27.40 20.02 2.19
C ILE A 18 -28.14 18.74 1.78
N SER A 19 -28.18 18.43 0.48
CA SER A 19 -28.82 17.20 -0.02
C SER A 19 -28.12 15.93 0.51
N PHE A 20 -26.77 15.94 0.64
CA PHE A 20 -26.05 14.83 1.27
C PHE A 20 -26.46 14.64 2.73
N ILE A 21 -26.59 15.72 3.51
CA ILE A 21 -27.01 15.64 4.92
C ILE A 21 -28.47 15.14 5.01
N GLU A 22 -29.39 15.79 4.32
CA GLU A 22 -30.83 15.53 4.52
C GLU A 22 -31.30 14.22 3.89
N ILE A 23 -30.82 13.91 2.67
CA ILE A 23 -31.27 12.72 1.96
C ILE A 23 -30.43 11.51 2.37
N ASP A 24 -29.09 11.60 2.32
CA ASP A 24 -28.28 10.42 2.55
C ASP A 24 -28.12 10.10 4.03
N LEU A 25 -27.72 11.08 4.86
CA LEU A 25 -27.49 10.81 6.27
C LEU A 25 -28.79 10.68 7.06
N ILE A 26 -29.73 11.61 6.90
CA ILE A 26 -30.94 11.64 7.75
C ILE A 26 -32.01 10.70 7.20
N LYS A 27 -32.44 10.88 5.95
CA LYS A 27 -33.58 10.14 5.40
C LYS A 27 -33.24 8.68 5.09
N ASN A 28 -32.14 8.43 4.39
CA ASN A 28 -31.77 7.09 3.92
C ASN A 28 -31.07 6.26 5.00
N LEU A 29 -30.05 6.82 5.65
CA LEU A 29 -29.26 6.12 6.67
C LEU A 29 -29.81 6.25 8.08
N ARG A 30 -30.64 7.26 8.36
CA ARG A 30 -31.23 7.55 9.69
C ARG A 30 -30.15 7.59 10.77
N VAL A 31 -29.06 8.28 10.50
CA VAL A 31 -27.90 8.34 11.40
C VAL A 31 -28.26 9.00 12.71
N ASN A 32 -27.80 8.43 13.82
CA ASN A 32 -27.89 9.05 15.14
C ASN A 32 -26.65 9.88 15.46
N THR A 33 -25.49 9.42 15.01
CA THR A 33 -24.20 10.08 15.23
C THR A 33 -23.38 10.03 13.95
N VAL A 34 -22.77 11.16 13.59
CA VAL A 34 -21.80 11.26 12.48
C VAL A 34 -20.45 11.57 13.08
N VAL A 35 -19.43 10.80 12.67
CA VAL A 35 -18.03 11.00 13.09
C VAL A 35 -17.18 11.26 11.85
N THR A 36 -16.43 12.34 11.85
CA THR A 36 -15.53 12.68 10.72
C THR A 36 -14.16 13.14 11.22
N GLY A 37 -13.18 13.14 10.34
CA GLY A 37 -11.92 13.85 10.58
C GLY A 37 -12.12 15.37 10.55
N PHE A 38 -11.15 16.08 11.11
CA PHE A 38 -11.13 17.55 11.16
C PHE A 38 -11.09 18.22 9.77
N ASP A 39 -10.57 17.54 8.78
CA ASP A 39 -10.37 17.99 7.40
C ASP A 39 -11.48 17.51 6.43
N PHE A 40 -12.58 16.94 6.97
CA PHE A 40 -13.63 16.37 6.15
C PHE A 40 -14.33 17.42 5.29
N VAL A 41 -14.39 17.15 3.99
CA VAL A 41 -15.10 17.96 3.00
C VAL A 41 -16.01 17.08 2.13
N PHE A 42 -17.17 17.61 1.74
CA PHE A 42 -18.18 16.87 0.99
C PHE A 42 -19.05 17.80 0.12
N GLY A 43 -19.94 17.19 -0.65
CA GLY A 43 -20.86 17.93 -1.54
C GLY A 43 -20.16 18.51 -2.77
N ASN A 44 -20.97 19.01 -3.70
CA ASN A 44 -20.49 19.60 -4.94
C ASN A 44 -19.44 20.68 -4.65
N LYS A 45 -18.33 20.65 -5.39
CA LYS A 45 -17.20 21.59 -5.26
C LYS A 45 -16.67 21.72 -3.83
N LYS A 46 -16.85 20.68 -2.98
CA LYS A 46 -16.41 20.68 -1.57
C LYS A 46 -17.02 21.81 -0.73
N MET A 47 -18.23 22.22 -1.04
CA MET A 47 -18.92 23.29 -0.30
C MET A 47 -19.35 22.90 1.10
N GLY A 48 -19.48 21.59 1.39
CA GLY A 48 -19.66 21.07 2.75
C GLY A 48 -18.32 20.85 3.45
N ASN A 49 -18.27 21.15 4.72
CA ASN A 49 -17.13 20.91 5.60
C ASN A 49 -17.58 20.71 7.05
N VAL A 50 -16.64 20.49 7.96
CA VAL A 50 -16.90 20.31 9.40
C VAL A 50 -17.74 21.47 9.98
N LYS A 51 -17.40 22.71 9.63
CA LYS A 51 -18.16 23.89 10.10
C LYS A 51 -19.60 23.85 9.59
N TYR A 52 -19.80 23.51 8.32
CA TYR A 52 -21.13 23.41 7.71
C TYR A 52 -22.02 22.39 8.47
N ILE A 53 -21.50 21.21 8.81
CA ILE A 53 -22.24 20.21 9.60
C ILE A 53 -22.53 20.72 11.00
N ASN A 54 -21.54 21.32 11.66
CA ASN A 54 -21.72 21.89 12.99
C ASN A 54 -22.86 22.93 13.04
N ASP A 55 -22.85 23.85 12.08
CA ASP A 55 -23.87 24.90 11.98
C ASP A 55 -25.27 24.30 11.68
N TYR A 56 -25.34 23.27 10.84
CA TYR A 56 -26.57 22.55 10.57
C TYR A 56 -27.12 21.84 11.82
N VAL A 57 -26.28 21.08 12.52
CA VAL A 57 -26.67 20.31 13.72
C VAL A 57 -27.08 21.24 14.87
N LYS A 58 -26.39 22.36 15.06
CA LYS A 58 -26.77 23.37 16.08
C LYS A 58 -28.19 23.89 15.84
N LYS A 59 -28.60 24.10 14.58
CA LYS A 59 -29.92 24.60 14.21
C LYS A 59 -31.01 23.53 14.29
N THR A 60 -30.73 22.31 13.86
CA THR A 60 -31.75 21.28 13.64
C THR A 60 -31.79 20.21 14.70
N LYS A 61 -30.68 20.01 15.43
CA LYS A 61 -30.47 18.90 16.37
C LYS A 61 -30.76 17.51 15.77
N ALA A 62 -30.57 17.37 14.45
CA ALA A 62 -30.97 16.19 13.69
C ALA A 62 -30.16 14.93 14.05
N PHE A 63 -28.90 15.08 14.46
CA PHE A 63 -28.01 14.01 14.89
C PHE A 63 -26.84 14.56 15.72
N ASN A 64 -26.08 13.68 16.38
CA ASN A 64 -24.87 14.05 17.08
C ASN A 64 -23.69 14.14 16.08
N PHE A 65 -22.82 15.15 16.24
CA PHE A 65 -21.67 15.31 15.39
C PHE A 65 -20.36 15.35 16.21
N ILE A 66 -19.43 14.43 15.87
CA ILE A 66 -18.14 14.29 16.52
C ILE A 66 -17.05 14.53 15.49
N VAL A 67 -16.13 15.43 15.79
CA VAL A 67 -14.96 15.70 14.95
C VAL A 67 -13.74 15.07 15.60
N VAL A 68 -13.09 14.16 14.90
CA VAL A 68 -11.81 13.58 15.32
C VAL A 68 -10.70 14.58 14.99
N PRO A 69 -9.93 15.03 15.99
CA PRO A 69 -8.83 15.95 15.75
C PRO A 69 -7.70 15.31 14.96
N GLU A 70 -6.78 16.11 14.49
CA GLU A 70 -5.53 15.65 13.90
C GLU A 70 -4.76 14.79 14.91
N VAL A 71 -4.23 13.66 14.43
CA VAL A 71 -3.40 12.76 15.24
C VAL A 71 -1.95 12.92 14.82
N ARG A 72 -1.05 13.07 15.79
CA ARG A 72 0.39 13.15 15.60
C ARG A 72 1.11 12.02 16.33
N ASN A 73 2.26 11.61 15.80
CA ASN A 73 3.13 10.65 16.49
C ASN A 73 3.96 11.33 17.59
N SER A 74 4.81 10.58 18.30
CA SER A 74 5.73 11.09 19.34
C SER A 74 6.66 12.20 18.87
N ASP A 75 7.02 12.23 17.59
CA ASP A 75 7.91 13.20 16.98
C ASP A 75 7.14 14.42 16.42
N ASN A 76 5.88 14.57 16.82
CA ASN A 76 4.98 15.64 16.37
C ASN A 76 4.71 15.65 14.85
N VAL A 77 4.86 14.51 14.18
CA VAL A 77 4.55 14.33 12.76
C VAL A 77 3.09 13.95 12.59
N GLU A 78 2.38 14.65 11.71
CA GLU A 78 0.99 14.36 11.37
C GLU A 78 0.83 12.95 10.78
N ILE A 79 -0.07 12.16 11.37
CA ILE A 79 -0.45 10.83 10.86
C ILE A 79 -1.52 11.00 9.80
N SER A 80 -1.10 11.16 8.55
CA SER A 80 -2.03 11.30 7.42
C SER A 80 -1.64 10.39 6.25
N SER A 81 -2.65 10.07 5.43
CA SER A 81 -2.43 9.28 4.21
C SER A 81 -1.46 9.97 3.24
N SER A 82 -1.44 11.30 3.23
CA SER A 82 -0.56 12.09 2.38
C SER A 82 0.90 11.97 2.82
N ASN A 83 1.15 12.11 4.12
CA ASN A 83 2.50 11.96 4.70
C ASN A 83 3.03 10.55 4.50
N ILE A 84 2.22 9.53 4.78
CA ILE A 84 2.62 8.13 4.57
C ILE A 84 2.97 7.86 3.10
N ARG A 85 2.16 8.34 2.14
CA ARG A 85 2.48 8.19 0.71
C ARG A 85 3.75 8.93 0.31
N ALA A 86 4.00 10.11 0.87
CA ALA A 86 5.22 10.86 0.61
C ALA A 86 6.47 10.11 1.10
N LEU A 87 6.42 9.55 2.30
CA LEU A 87 7.49 8.73 2.86
C LEU A 87 7.75 7.47 2.03
N LEU A 88 6.70 6.76 1.64
CA LEU A 88 6.83 5.59 0.76
C LEU A 88 7.47 5.95 -0.60
N LYS A 89 7.10 7.09 -1.19
CA LYS A 89 7.71 7.59 -2.44
C LYS A 89 9.19 7.96 -2.28
N LYS A 90 9.60 8.43 -1.11
CA LYS A 90 11.01 8.68 -0.79
C LYS A 90 11.78 7.39 -0.51
N GLY A 91 11.10 6.29 -0.20
CA GLY A 91 11.69 5.02 0.23
C GLY A 91 11.99 4.98 1.73
N ASP A 92 11.47 5.92 2.49
CA ASP A 92 11.60 5.96 3.95
C ASP A 92 10.56 5.02 4.57
N LEU A 93 10.91 3.74 4.57
CA LEU A 93 10.01 2.70 5.08
C LEU A 93 9.88 2.75 6.61
N ASP A 94 10.91 3.17 7.33
CA ASP A 94 10.88 3.18 8.79
C ASP A 94 9.88 4.20 9.29
N GLN A 95 10.01 5.46 8.88
CA GLN A 95 9.02 6.48 9.24
C GLN A 95 7.61 6.16 8.72
N ALA A 96 7.48 5.64 7.49
CA ALA A 96 6.17 5.24 6.97
C ALA A 96 5.52 4.12 7.81
N ASN A 97 6.30 3.15 8.27
CA ASN A 97 5.83 2.06 9.13
C ASN A 97 5.44 2.54 10.53
N ASP A 98 6.17 3.51 11.08
CA ASP A 98 5.84 4.13 12.39
C ASP A 98 4.49 4.85 12.31
N LEU A 99 4.28 5.68 11.28
CA LEU A 99 2.98 6.33 11.08
C LEU A 99 1.84 5.33 10.80
N LEU A 100 2.14 4.21 10.14
CA LEU A 100 1.18 3.12 9.87
C LEU A 100 0.94 2.21 11.07
N THR A 101 1.78 2.25 12.11
CA THR A 101 1.82 1.29 13.24
C THR A 101 1.95 -0.17 12.81
N ARG A 102 2.41 -0.41 11.60
CA ARG A 102 2.63 -1.74 11.00
C ARG A 102 3.59 -1.66 9.82
N LYS A 103 4.23 -2.77 9.49
CA LYS A 103 5.05 -2.83 8.27
C LYS A 103 4.18 -2.73 7.01
N TRP A 104 4.58 -1.88 6.09
CA TRP A 104 3.88 -1.70 4.82
C TRP A 104 3.98 -2.96 3.97
N SER A 105 2.88 -3.33 3.30
CA SER A 105 2.82 -4.57 2.53
C SER A 105 1.90 -4.46 1.32
N ILE A 106 2.18 -5.26 0.30
CA ILE A 106 1.35 -5.47 -0.89
C ILE A 106 0.79 -6.89 -0.84
N THR A 107 -0.50 -7.05 -1.13
CA THR A 107 -1.12 -8.37 -1.29
C THR A 107 -1.68 -8.49 -2.70
N GLY A 108 -1.27 -9.51 -3.44
CA GLY A 108 -1.71 -9.71 -4.82
C GLY A 108 -1.59 -11.16 -5.27
N ASN A 109 -2.09 -11.45 -6.47
CA ASN A 109 -1.95 -12.78 -7.07
C ASN A 109 -0.67 -12.82 -7.92
N ILE A 110 0.05 -13.93 -7.80
CA ILE A 110 1.25 -14.20 -8.58
C ILE A 110 0.86 -14.49 -10.02
N GLN A 111 1.51 -13.80 -10.95
CA GLN A 111 1.29 -13.94 -12.39
C GLN A 111 2.51 -14.54 -13.07
N LYS A 112 2.29 -15.18 -14.21
CA LYS A 112 3.38 -15.60 -15.08
C LYS A 112 4.10 -14.36 -15.62
N GLY A 113 5.43 -14.30 -15.50
CA GLY A 113 6.28 -13.27 -16.05
C GLY A 113 7.05 -13.75 -17.29
N GLU A 114 7.90 -12.90 -17.81
CA GLU A 114 8.73 -13.20 -19.02
C GLU A 114 9.85 -14.22 -18.77
N LYS A 115 10.01 -14.70 -17.54
CA LYS A 115 11.01 -15.71 -17.13
C LYS A 115 12.48 -15.33 -17.42
N LYS A 116 12.80 -14.07 -17.74
CA LYS A 116 14.17 -13.62 -18.04
C LYS A 116 15.14 -13.90 -16.89
N ALA A 117 14.75 -13.57 -15.65
CA ALA A 117 15.57 -13.85 -14.46
C ALA A 117 15.79 -15.37 -14.23
N ARG A 118 14.86 -16.22 -14.68
CA ARG A 118 15.03 -17.68 -14.59
C ARG A 118 16.19 -18.21 -15.45
N GLN A 119 16.47 -17.58 -16.59
CA GLN A 119 17.57 -17.96 -17.49
C GLN A 119 18.95 -17.75 -16.84
N ILE A 120 19.02 -16.83 -15.86
CA ILE A 120 20.24 -16.54 -15.10
C ILE A 120 20.24 -17.16 -13.69
N GLY A 121 19.32 -18.10 -13.43
CA GLY A 121 19.29 -18.87 -12.18
C GLY A 121 18.38 -18.31 -11.08
N PHE A 122 17.68 -17.18 -11.32
CA PHE A 122 16.79 -16.59 -10.32
C PHE A 122 15.33 -16.72 -10.73
N ARG A 123 14.56 -17.54 -10.00
CA ARG A 123 13.11 -17.62 -10.18
C ARG A 123 12.46 -16.41 -9.52
N THR A 124 11.60 -15.69 -10.24
CA THR A 124 10.87 -14.52 -9.71
C THR A 124 9.36 -14.72 -9.82
N ALA A 125 8.65 -14.32 -8.77
CA ALA A 125 7.21 -14.17 -8.76
C ALA A 125 6.84 -12.74 -9.15
N ASN A 126 5.91 -12.57 -10.08
CA ASN A 126 5.48 -11.27 -10.59
C ASN A 126 4.12 -10.90 -10.00
N ILE A 127 4.00 -9.69 -9.44
CA ILE A 127 2.79 -9.18 -8.82
C ILE A 127 2.45 -7.82 -9.43
N LYS A 128 1.24 -7.67 -9.99
CA LYS A 128 0.75 -6.37 -10.46
C LYS A 128 0.45 -5.46 -9.29
N THR A 129 0.94 -4.22 -9.35
CA THR A 129 0.85 -3.25 -8.24
C THR A 129 0.09 -1.98 -8.59
N ASN A 130 -0.61 -1.94 -9.73
CA ASN A 130 -1.35 -0.77 -10.23
C ASN A 130 -2.46 -0.26 -9.29
N LYS A 131 -2.91 -1.09 -8.32
CA LYS A 131 -3.90 -0.73 -7.30
C LYS A 131 -3.29 -0.24 -5.99
N PHE A 132 -1.96 -0.21 -5.88
CA PHE A 132 -1.27 0.16 -4.64
C PHE A 132 -0.59 1.52 -4.75
N CYS A 133 -0.30 2.10 -3.59
CA CYS A 133 0.55 3.27 -3.50
C CYS A 133 1.92 2.95 -4.12
N GLN A 134 2.41 3.82 -4.98
CA GLN A 134 3.74 3.69 -5.54
C GLN A 134 4.78 4.04 -4.46
N ILE A 135 5.76 3.15 -4.31
CA ILE A 135 6.94 3.35 -3.48
C ILE A 135 8.12 3.77 -4.36
N ARG A 136 9.22 4.19 -3.75
CA ARG A 136 10.48 4.44 -4.47
C ARG A 136 10.88 3.22 -5.28
N ARG A 137 11.27 3.42 -6.52
CA ARG A 137 11.74 2.33 -7.38
C ARG A 137 13.06 1.79 -6.89
N GLY A 138 13.22 0.47 -6.94
CA GLY A 138 14.46 -0.17 -6.52
C GLY A 138 14.26 -1.54 -5.93
N VAL A 139 15.32 -2.05 -5.35
CA VAL A 139 15.40 -3.36 -4.71
C VAL A 139 15.18 -3.24 -3.21
N TYR A 140 14.40 -4.15 -2.67
CA TYR A 140 14.00 -4.21 -1.26
C TYR A 140 14.25 -5.59 -0.66
N SER A 141 14.60 -5.64 0.60
CA SER A 141 14.44 -6.87 1.38
C SER A 141 12.98 -7.04 1.78
N VAL A 142 12.45 -8.26 1.65
CA VAL A 142 11.03 -8.56 1.87
C VAL A 142 10.83 -9.85 2.63
N ILE A 143 9.73 -9.90 3.40
CA ILE A 143 9.18 -11.13 3.96
C ILE A 143 7.84 -11.41 3.27
N LEU A 144 7.61 -12.67 2.96
CA LEU A 144 6.46 -13.12 2.20
C LEU A 144 5.67 -14.16 2.98
N LYS A 145 4.35 -14.14 2.75
CA LYS A 145 3.43 -15.19 3.19
C LYS A 145 2.53 -15.61 2.03
N ILE A 146 2.29 -16.91 1.91
CA ILE A 146 1.37 -17.53 0.94
C ILE A 146 0.39 -18.39 1.74
N PRO A 147 -0.67 -17.79 2.34
CA PRO A 147 -1.47 -18.44 3.38
C PRO A 147 -2.14 -19.73 2.93
N LYS A 148 -2.67 -19.78 1.71
CA LYS A 148 -3.34 -20.98 1.20
C LYS A 148 -2.43 -22.19 1.07
N LYS A 149 -1.14 -21.97 0.79
CA LYS A 149 -0.20 -23.06 0.48
C LYS A 149 0.73 -23.39 1.64
N PHE A 150 1.12 -22.38 2.42
CA PHE A 150 2.13 -22.53 3.48
C PHE A 150 1.69 -21.93 4.82
N GLY A 151 0.41 -21.60 4.99
CA GLY A 151 -0.11 -21.00 6.22
C GLY A 151 0.65 -19.73 6.61
N GLU A 152 0.99 -19.62 7.86
CA GLU A 152 1.69 -18.45 8.42
C GLU A 152 3.22 -18.49 8.23
N LYS A 153 3.76 -19.52 7.53
CA LYS A 153 5.19 -19.64 7.27
C LYS A 153 5.74 -18.37 6.60
N LYS A 154 6.79 -17.83 7.19
CA LYS A 154 7.52 -16.69 6.64
C LYS A 154 8.55 -17.18 5.62
N LEU A 155 8.52 -16.62 4.43
CA LEU A 155 9.51 -16.81 3.39
C LEU A 155 10.29 -15.51 3.21
N PHE A 156 11.58 -15.59 2.92
CA PHE A 156 12.46 -14.43 2.81
C PHE A 156 12.90 -14.24 1.37
N GLY A 157 13.11 -12.99 0.97
CA GLY A 157 13.51 -12.69 -0.40
C GLY A 157 13.95 -11.26 -0.63
N ILE A 158 14.26 -10.99 -1.88
CA ILE A 158 14.42 -9.64 -2.41
C ILE A 158 13.33 -9.35 -3.42
N ALA A 159 12.92 -8.10 -3.51
CA ALA A 159 11.91 -7.65 -4.46
C ALA A 159 12.39 -6.43 -5.23
N ASN A 160 12.25 -6.44 -6.56
CA ASN A 160 12.42 -5.27 -7.40
C ASN A 160 11.05 -4.62 -7.66
N PHE A 161 10.89 -3.38 -7.24
CA PHE A 161 9.74 -2.56 -7.59
C PHE A 161 10.13 -1.59 -8.71
N GLY A 162 9.59 -1.82 -9.89
CA GLY A 162 9.95 -1.05 -11.07
C GLY A 162 8.77 -0.81 -12.00
N ILE A 163 9.04 -0.10 -13.10
CA ILE A 163 8.07 0.10 -14.17
C ILE A 163 8.60 -0.58 -15.43
N LYS A 164 7.84 -1.54 -15.96
CA LYS A 164 8.13 -2.07 -17.30
C LYS A 164 7.48 -1.14 -18.33
N PRO A 165 8.28 -0.50 -19.19
CA PRO A 165 7.74 0.19 -20.35
C PRO A 165 7.17 -0.87 -21.31
N THR A 166 5.86 -0.99 -21.38
CA THR A 166 5.15 -1.70 -22.44
C THR A 166 4.56 -0.67 -23.39
N PHE A 167 4.39 -1.02 -24.66
CA PHE A 167 3.77 -0.15 -25.67
C PHE A 167 2.51 0.49 -25.08
N ASN A 168 2.57 1.82 -24.82
CA ASN A 168 1.50 2.68 -24.32
C ASN A 168 1.09 2.60 -22.83
N LYS A 169 1.74 1.83 -21.94
CA LYS A 169 1.43 1.89 -20.47
C LYS A 169 2.66 1.59 -19.64
N THR A 170 2.96 2.50 -18.74
CA THR A 170 3.92 2.27 -17.64
C THR A 170 3.21 1.56 -16.49
N ASN A 171 3.23 0.23 -16.48
CA ASN A 171 2.62 -0.52 -15.40
C ASN A 171 3.66 -0.83 -14.31
N PRO A 172 3.41 -0.42 -13.07
CA PRO A 172 4.28 -0.81 -11.96
C PRO A 172 4.19 -2.31 -11.73
N LEU A 173 5.35 -2.94 -11.59
CA LEU A 173 5.52 -4.37 -11.38
C LEU A 173 6.40 -4.62 -10.16
N LEU A 174 6.02 -5.59 -9.35
CA LEU A 174 6.82 -6.12 -8.27
C LEU A 174 7.30 -7.51 -8.67
N GLU A 175 8.61 -7.67 -8.84
CA GLU A 175 9.27 -8.93 -9.11
C GLU A 175 9.96 -9.41 -7.83
N VAL A 176 9.58 -10.58 -7.33
CA VAL A 176 10.08 -11.10 -6.05
C VAL A 176 10.86 -12.38 -6.25
N HIS A 177 12.10 -12.42 -5.82
CA HIS A 177 12.91 -13.64 -5.70
C HIS A 177 12.87 -14.14 -4.26
N ILE A 178 12.35 -15.35 -4.06
CA ILE A 178 12.25 -16.01 -2.75
C ILE A 178 13.47 -16.89 -2.56
N PHE A 179 14.15 -16.76 -1.42
CA PHE A 179 15.37 -17.51 -1.12
C PHE A 179 15.07 -18.98 -0.83
N ASN A 180 15.90 -19.87 -1.36
CA ASN A 180 15.83 -21.31 -1.11
C ASN A 180 14.41 -21.88 -1.37
N PHE A 181 13.78 -21.45 -2.48
CA PHE A 181 12.40 -21.78 -2.75
C PHE A 181 12.21 -22.25 -4.20
N GLU A 182 11.68 -23.47 -4.37
CA GLU A 182 11.54 -24.11 -5.67
C GLU A 182 10.09 -24.45 -6.07
N ASN A 183 9.16 -24.33 -5.11
CA ASN A 183 7.77 -24.72 -5.35
C ASN A 183 7.09 -23.82 -6.40
N ASP A 184 6.14 -24.41 -7.13
CA ASP A 184 5.26 -23.64 -7.99
C ASP A 184 4.21 -22.90 -7.15
N ILE A 185 4.09 -21.59 -7.38
CA ILE A 185 3.21 -20.68 -6.68
C ILE A 185 2.42 -19.78 -7.63
N TYR A 186 2.32 -20.14 -8.90
CA TYR A 186 1.49 -19.37 -9.83
C TYR A 186 0.03 -19.35 -9.39
N HIS A 187 -0.62 -18.22 -9.60
CA HIS A 187 -2.01 -17.95 -9.21
C HIS A 187 -2.27 -17.88 -7.71
N GLU A 188 -1.29 -18.21 -6.86
CA GLU A 188 -1.45 -18.07 -5.42
C GLU A 188 -1.49 -16.59 -5.01
N ARG A 189 -2.25 -16.32 -3.94
CA ARG A 189 -2.30 -15.02 -3.30
C ARG A 189 -1.13 -14.90 -2.33
N ILE A 190 -0.30 -13.87 -2.53
CA ILE A 190 0.87 -13.60 -1.72
C ILE A 190 0.77 -12.25 -1.03
N LYS A 191 1.21 -12.19 0.22
CA LYS A 191 1.47 -10.94 0.95
C LYS A 191 2.97 -10.70 0.99
N VAL A 192 3.42 -9.56 0.46
CA VAL A 192 4.81 -9.12 0.44
C VAL A 192 4.96 -7.94 1.39
N THR A 193 5.69 -8.11 2.46
CA THR A 193 5.99 -7.10 3.47
C THR A 193 7.39 -6.53 3.23
N PHE A 194 7.49 -5.23 3.09
CA PHE A 194 8.74 -4.52 2.82
C PHE A 194 9.45 -4.18 4.11
N TYR A 195 10.76 -4.49 4.16
CA TYR A 195 11.57 -4.27 5.36
C TYR A 195 12.57 -3.15 5.16
N LYS A 196 13.38 -3.20 4.10
CA LYS A 196 14.47 -2.24 3.90
C LYS A 196 14.67 -1.96 2.41
N PHE A 197 14.92 -0.72 2.08
CA PHE A 197 15.39 -0.32 0.76
C PHE A 197 16.87 -0.68 0.64
N ILE A 198 17.24 -1.42 -0.40
CA ILE A 198 18.61 -1.88 -0.64
C ILE A 198 19.33 -0.94 -1.60
N ARG A 199 18.73 -0.67 -2.75
CA ARG A 199 19.29 0.22 -3.78
C ARG A 199 18.26 0.62 -4.83
N GLU A 200 18.59 1.61 -5.62
CA GLU A 200 17.82 2.00 -6.80
C GLU A 200 17.93 0.97 -7.93
N GLU A 201 16.99 1.05 -8.88
CA GLU A 201 17.11 0.30 -10.14
C GLU A 201 18.36 0.75 -10.89
N LYS A 202 19.03 -0.21 -11.52
CA LYS A 202 20.19 0.02 -12.37
C LYS A 202 19.99 -0.69 -13.71
N LYS A 203 20.47 -0.08 -14.79
CA LYS A 203 20.66 -0.75 -16.06
C LYS A 203 22.00 -1.46 -16.03
N PHE A 204 22.06 -2.64 -16.62
CA PHE A 204 23.28 -3.44 -16.69
C PHE A 204 23.66 -3.63 -18.17
N GLU A 205 24.95 -3.56 -18.45
CA GLU A 205 25.51 -3.70 -19.78
C GLU A 205 25.53 -5.15 -20.25
N SER A 206 25.55 -6.10 -19.30
CA SER A 206 25.51 -7.53 -19.61
C SER A 206 24.68 -8.31 -18.58
N VAL A 207 24.32 -9.54 -18.95
CA VAL A 207 23.58 -10.47 -18.11
C VAL A 207 24.42 -10.91 -16.91
N GLU A 208 25.72 -11.05 -17.09
CA GLU A 208 26.70 -11.42 -16.06
C GLU A 208 26.74 -10.32 -14.97
N LYS A 209 26.87 -9.03 -15.37
CA LYS A 209 26.85 -7.90 -14.44
C LYS A 209 25.52 -7.83 -13.65
N LEU A 210 24.39 -8.12 -14.29
CA LEU A 210 23.10 -8.23 -13.61
C LEU A 210 23.11 -9.37 -12.57
N LYS A 211 23.61 -10.56 -12.95
CA LYS A 211 23.70 -11.72 -12.07
C LYS A 211 24.56 -11.44 -10.85
N ASP A 212 25.73 -10.85 -11.04
CA ASP A 212 26.64 -10.48 -9.96
C ASP A 212 26.03 -9.49 -8.98
N GLN A 213 25.28 -8.52 -9.52
CA GLN A 213 24.57 -7.55 -8.65
C GLN A 213 23.45 -8.22 -7.85
N ILE A 214 22.68 -9.13 -8.45
CA ILE A 214 21.63 -9.87 -7.74
C ILE A 214 22.25 -10.71 -6.59
N ILE A 215 23.40 -11.35 -6.82
CA ILE A 215 24.12 -12.11 -5.80
C ILE A 215 24.56 -11.18 -4.66
N LYS A 216 25.09 -9.99 -4.97
CA LYS A 216 25.47 -8.99 -3.96
C LYS A 216 24.26 -8.55 -3.13
N ASP A 217 23.13 -8.27 -3.78
CA ASP A 217 21.89 -7.87 -3.11
C ASP A 217 21.38 -8.98 -2.17
N ILE A 218 21.39 -10.24 -2.62
CA ILE A 218 21.01 -11.40 -1.81
C ILE A 218 21.92 -11.56 -0.59
N ASN A 219 23.23 -11.46 -0.78
CA ASN A 219 24.21 -11.59 0.31
C ASN A 219 24.07 -10.46 1.32
N GLN A 220 23.83 -9.23 0.87
CA GLN A 220 23.56 -8.09 1.75
C GLN A 220 22.33 -8.36 2.63
N VAL A 221 21.24 -8.87 2.06
CA VAL A 221 20.00 -9.16 2.79
C VAL A 221 20.20 -10.35 3.75
N LYS A 222 20.85 -11.43 3.31
CA LYS A 222 21.11 -12.61 4.18
C LYS A 222 22.00 -12.27 5.37
N ASN A 223 22.89 -11.28 5.25
CA ASN A 223 23.77 -10.83 6.32
C ASN A 223 23.10 -9.82 7.28
N ASP A 224 21.94 -9.29 6.96
CA ASP A 224 21.19 -8.38 7.84
C ASP A 224 20.72 -9.15 9.10
N LYS A 225 20.93 -8.55 10.29
CA LYS A 225 20.56 -9.16 11.58
C LYS A 225 19.08 -9.54 11.66
N LEU A 226 18.21 -8.75 11.06
CA LEU A 226 16.76 -9.02 11.03
C LEU A 226 16.43 -10.33 10.31
N PHE A 227 17.20 -10.68 9.26
CA PHE A 227 17.00 -11.92 8.52
C PHE A 227 17.64 -13.10 9.22
N LYS A 228 18.81 -12.92 9.86
CA LYS A 228 19.48 -13.98 10.63
C LYS A 228 18.63 -14.48 11.79
N ASN A 229 18.03 -13.57 12.55
CA ASN A 229 17.22 -13.93 13.73
C ASN A 229 15.88 -14.61 13.38
N ASN A 230 15.39 -14.47 12.16
CA ASN A 230 14.11 -15.06 11.72
C ASN A 230 14.28 -16.36 10.92
N GLN A 231 15.51 -16.81 10.63
CA GLN A 231 15.77 -18.10 9.97
C GLN A 231 15.93 -19.26 10.98
N SER A 232 16.06 -18.93 12.25
CA SER A 232 16.27 -19.91 13.35
C SER A 232 14.98 -20.28 14.09
N SER A 233 13.81 -19.90 13.54
CA SER A 233 12.49 -20.16 14.15
C SER A 233 11.62 -21.02 13.25
#